data_6a86172abe6854688178ccdbdd8a6908
#
_entry.id   6a86172abe6854688178ccdbdd8a6908
#
_cell.length_a   1.000
_cell.length_b   1.000
_cell.length_c   1.000
_cell.angle_alpha   90.00
_cell.angle_beta   90.00
_cell.angle_gamma   90.00
#
_symmetry.space_group_name_H-M   'P 1'
#
loop_
_entity.id
_entity.type
_entity.pdbx_description
1 polymer ?
#
loop_
_entity_poly.entity_id
_entity_poly.type
_entity_poly.pdbx_seq_one_letter_code
_entity_poly.pdbx_strand_id
1 'polypeptide(L)'
;MCIRDRVEKAVTEYNSKNDQRVELDTKDITKESVFLTTVLPFILVAVSIIVVFVLLGRSSGGGGANAKMMNFGKSRARLMDPSAAKVTFDKVAGLSEEKEELEEIVDFLKNPGKYVELGARIPKGVILVGPPGTGKTLIAKAVAGEAGVPFFSISGSDFVEMFVGVGASRVRDLFEEAKKNAPCIIFIDEIDAVARRRGTGMGGGHDEREQTLNQMLVEMDGFGVNSGIIVIAATNRVDILDPAILRPGRFDRKVAVGKPDVKGRREILDVHVKGKPIGDDVDLDTIAQTTAGFTGADLENLMNEAAIYAAKNGRKYIIQADIERSFIKVGIGAEKKSKVISDKEKKITAYHEAGHAILFHVLPDVGPVHTISIIPTGMGAAGYTMPLPEKDEMFNTKGKMLQQIIVGLGGRVAEELVFEDVTTGASQDIKQSTALARAMVTEYGFSDKIGPIDYGNDSDEVFIGRDLAHTRKYGENIAGEIDKEVKKIIDECYAKAKELILANKDVLDSCAAILSKKEKITREE
;
A
#
# COMPACT_ATOMS: atom_id res chain seq x y z
N MET A 1 -14.98 -88.61 -19.88
CA MET A 1 -14.64 -89.37 -21.12
C MET A 1 -14.42 -88.31 -22.20
N CYS A 2 -13.15 -88.06 -22.59
CA CYS A 2 -12.74 -87.01 -23.50
C CYS A 2 -13.21 -87.32 -24.93
N ILE A 3 -13.49 -86.27 -25.72
CA ILE A 3 -13.87 -86.39 -27.13
C ILE A 3 -12.88 -87.30 -27.90
N ARG A 4 -11.61 -87.16 -27.59
CA ARG A 4 -10.48 -87.93 -28.09
C ARG A 4 -10.68 -89.43 -27.86
N ASP A 5 -11.06 -89.85 -26.64
CA ASP A 5 -11.30 -91.29 -26.29
C ASP A 5 -12.48 -91.88 -27.07
N ARG A 6 -13.47 -91.04 -27.42
CA ARG A 6 -14.62 -91.55 -28.25
C ARG A 6 -14.22 -91.69 -29.69
N VAL A 7 -13.39 -90.84 -30.24
CA VAL A 7 -12.92 -90.88 -31.63
C VAL A 7 -11.97 -92.08 -31.82
N GLU A 8 -11.00 -92.23 -30.88
CA GLU A 8 -10.11 -93.44 -30.90
C GLU A 8 -10.86 -94.73 -30.80
N LYS A 9 -11.90 -94.79 -29.96
CA LYS A 9 -12.74 -96.03 -29.85
C LYS A 9 -13.55 -96.26 -31.09
N ALA A 10 -14.13 -95.22 -31.72
CA ALA A 10 -14.86 -95.34 -32.97
C ALA A 10 -13.97 -95.78 -34.12
N VAL A 11 -12.76 -95.27 -34.25
CA VAL A 11 -11.79 -95.63 -35.29
C VAL A 11 -11.31 -97.11 -35.07
N THR A 12 -11.07 -97.52 -33.82
CA THR A 12 -10.66 -98.89 -33.50
C THR A 12 -11.77 -99.86 -33.82
N GLU A 13 -13.05 -99.54 -33.57
CA GLU A 13 -14.20 -100.34 -33.89
C GLU A 13 -14.46 -100.44 -35.44
N TYR A 14 -14.24 -99.32 -36.16
CA TYR A 14 -14.31 -99.26 -37.61
C TYR A 14 -13.24 -100.16 -38.27
N ASN A 15 -11.96 -100.01 -37.81
CA ASN A 15 -10.85 -100.82 -38.33
C ASN A 15 -10.90 -102.30 -38.00
N SER A 16 -11.68 -102.71 -36.99
CA SER A 16 -11.96 -104.12 -36.70
C SER A 16 -13.00 -104.75 -37.59
N LYS A 17 -13.82 -103.99 -38.30
CA LYS A 17 -14.94 -104.44 -39.16
C LYS A 17 -14.71 -104.31 -40.67
N ASN A 18 -13.63 -103.57 -41.08
CA ASN A 18 -13.35 -103.28 -42.50
C ASN A 18 -11.83 -103.51 -42.79
N ASP A 19 -11.55 -104.00 -44.04
CA ASP A 19 -10.16 -104.25 -44.51
C ASP A 19 -9.34 -103.01 -44.84
N GLN A 20 -9.96 -101.80 -44.87
CA GLN A 20 -9.28 -100.52 -45.01
C GLN A 20 -9.05 -99.92 -43.63
N ARG A 21 -7.78 -99.73 -43.25
CA ARG A 21 -7.38 -99.12 -42.00
C ARG A 21 -7.39 -97.58 -42.13
N VAL A 22 -8.09 -96.89 -41.20
CA VAL A 22 -8.08 -95.46 -41.03
C VAL A 22 -7.11 -95.14 -39.94
N GLU A 23 -6.06 -94.33 -40.24
CA GLU A 23 -5.13 -93.81 -39.25
C GLU A 23 -5.60 -92.41 -38.73
N LEU A 24 -5.54 -92.27 -37.43
CA LEU A 24 -5.84 -91.00 -36.78
C LEU A 24 -4.55 -90.14 -36.74
N ASP A 25 -4.54 -89.10 -37.58
CA ASP A 25 -3.51 -88.08 -37.50
C ASP A 25 -3.93 -87.00 -36.48
N THR A 26 -3.38 -87.05 -35.29
CA THR A 26 -3.62 -86.08 -34.23
C THR A 26 -2.55 -85.06 -34.28
N LYS A 27 -2.81 -83.91 -34.91
CA LYS A 27 -2.00 -82.76 -34.85
C LYS A 27 -2.14 -82.08 -33.47
N ASP A 28 -1.09 -82.10 -32.68
CA ASP A 28 -1.08 -81.50 -31.35
C ASP A 28 -0.93 -79.98 -31.52
N ILE A 29 -2.04 -79.24 -31.49
CA ILE A 29 -2.12 -77.80 -31.66
C ILE A 29 -1.48 -77.02 -30.46
N THR A 30 -1.19 -77.79 -29.38
CA THR A 30 -0.68 -77.16 -28.16
C THR A 30 0.86 -76.87 -28.19
N LYS A 31 1.57 -77.31 -29.22
CA LYS A 31 3.04 -77.04 -29.31
C LYS A 31 3.39 -75.71 -30.00
N GLU A 32 2.44 -74.98 -30.58
CA GLU A 32 2.73 -73.76 -31.29
C GLU A 32 2.49 -72.51 -30.46
N SER A 33 2.87 -72.31 -29.33
CA SER A 33 2.95 -70.94 -28.84
C SER A 33 3.02 -70.68 -27.35
N VAL A 34 3.47 -71.63 -26.55
CA VAL A 34 3.75 -71.28 -25.14
C VAL A 34 4.75 -70.09 -25.08
N PHE A 35 5.66 -70.03 -26.04
CA PHE A 35 6.58 -68.92 -26.13
C PHE A 35 5.86 -67.61 -26.62
N LEU A 36 5.02 -67.69 -27.64
CA LEU A 36 4.33 -66.53 -28.17
C LEU A 36 3.17 -66.05 -27.29
N THR A 37 2.44 -66.95 -26.63
CA THR A 37 1.29 -66.56 -25.82
C THR A 37 1.65 -66.24 -24.37
N THR A 38 2.73 -66.80 -23.82
CA THR A 38 3.08 -66.66 -22.41
C THR A 38 4.36 -65.83 -22.21
N VAL A 39 5.43 -66.07 -22.98
CA VAL A 39 6.71 -65.41 -22.75
C VAL A 39 6.83 -64.05 -23.46
N LEU A 40 6.32 -63.96 -24.70
CA LEU A 40 6.41 -62.72 -25.49
C LEU A 40 5.68 -61.52 -24.85
N PRO A 41 4.47 -61.64 -24.23
CA PRO A 41 3.82 -60.55 -23.53
C PRO A 41 4.63 -60.06 -22.34
N PHE A 42 5.24 -60.97 -21.57
CA PHE A 42 6.10 -60.55 -20.45
C PHE A 42 7.37 -59.84 -20.89
N ILE A 43 7.96 -60.26 -22.00
CA ILE A 43 9.11 -59.55 -22.58
C ILE A 43 8.70 -58.16 -23.08
N LEU A 44 7.55 -58.01 -23.73
CA LEU A 44 7.04 -56.72 -24.20
C LEU A 44 6.73 -55.77 -23.03
N VAL A 45 6.13 -56.31 -21.95
CA VAL A 45 5.89 -55.53 -20.72
C VAL A 45 7.22 -55.11 -20.08
N ALA A 46 8.19 -56.02 -19.97
CA ALA A 46 9.52 -55.70 -19.42
C ALA A 46 10.27 -54.63 -20.27
N VAL A 47 10.22 -54.76 -21.60
CA VAL A 47 10.84 -53.80 -22.53
C VAL A 47 10.10 -52.44 -22.44
N SER A 48 8.75 -52.45 -22.36
CA SER A 48 7.99 -51.21 -22.20
C SER A 48 8.29 -50.49 -20.87
N ILE A 49 8.45 -51.25 -19.78
CA ILE A 49 8.87 -50.70 -18.49
C ILE A 49 10.30 -50.11 -18.58
N ILE A 50 11.22 -50.82 -19.23
CA ILE A 50 12.59 -50.32 -19.42
C ILE A 50 12.59 -49.06 -20.30
N VAL A 51 11.80 -49.05 -21.38
CA VAL A 51 11.67 -47.87 -22.26
C VAL A 51 11.05 -46.69 -21.50
N VAL A 52 10.00 -46.91 -20.72
CA VAL A 52 9.42 -45.87 -19.84
C VAL A 52 10.43 -45.38 -18.81
N PHE A 53 11.19 -46.30 -18.20
CA PHE A 53 12.23 -45.91 -17.24
C PHE A 53 13.40 -45.12 -17.88
N VAL A 54 13.79 -45.51 -19.10
CA VAL A 54 14.80 -44.77 -19.90
C VAL A 54 14.27 -43.39 -20.37
N LEU A 55 12.99 -43.34 -20.79
CA LEU A 55 12.36 -42.07 -21.16
C LEU A 55 12.15 -41.15 -19.97
N LEU A 56 11.70 -41.69 -18.83
CA LEU A 56 11.64 -40.95 -17.54
C LEU A 56 13.03 -40.54 -17.06
N GLY A 57 14.02 -41.44 -17.16
CA GLY A 57 15.41 -41.16 -16.81
C GLY A 57 16.05 -40.09 -17.73
N ARG A 58 15.75 -40.09 -19.03
CA ARG A 58 16.16 -39.02 -19.95
C ARG A 58 15.39 -37.72 -19.72
N SER A 59 14.12 -37.77 -19.34
CA SER A 59 13.35 -36.60 -18.90
C SER A 59 13.81 -36.06 -17.53
N SER A 60 14.31 -36.92 -16.64
CA SER A 60 14.91 -36.54 -15.34
C SER A 60 16.38 -36.13 -15.45
N GLY A 61 17.06 -36.44 -16.54
CA GLY A 61 18.47 -36.09 -16.78
C GLY A 61 18.69 -34.66 -17.24
N GLY A 62 17.63 -33.89 -17.47
CA GLY A 62 17.71 -32.44 -17.61
C GLY A 62 17.52 -31.78 -16.25
N GLY A 63 18.56 -31.19 -15.66
CA GLY A 63 18.61 -30.51 -14.35
C GLY A 63 17.57 -29.41 -14.06
N GLY A 64 16.39 -29.42 -14.72
CA GLY A 64 15.37 -28.39 -14.61
C GLY A 64 14.44 -28.53 -13.39
N ALA A 65 14.10 -29.74 -12.96
CA ALA A 65 13.18 -29.93 -11.84
C ALA A 65 13.90 -29.77 -10.49
N ASN A 66 15.07 -30.36 -10.34
CA ASN A 66 15.90 -30.17 -9.13
C ASN A 66 16.48 -28.77 -9.05
N ALA A 67 16.86 -28.14 -10.18
CA ALA A 67 17.31 -26.75 -10.20
C ALA A 67 16.18 -25.76 -9.90
N LYS A 68 14.94 -26.03 -10.32
CA LYS A 68 13.77 -25.24 -9.91
C LYS A 68 13.46 -25.42 -8.42
N MET A 69 13.57 -26.63 -7.88
CA MET A 69 13.38 -26.91 -6.45
C MET A 69 14.49 -26.27 -5.58
N MET A 70 15.74 -26.27 -6.02
CA MET A 70 16.85 -25.61 -5.34
C MET A 70 16.79 -24.07 -5.42
N ASN A 71 16.10 -23.50 -6.40
CA ASN A 71 15.92 -22.05 -6.54
C ASN A 71 14.74 -21.49 -5.72
N PHE A 72 13.86 -22.31 -5.16
CA PHE A 72 12.71 -21.86 -4.37
C PHE A 72 13.12 -21.10 -3.09
N GLY A 73 14.24 -21.43 -2.50
CA GLY A 73 14.78 -20.79 -1.29
C GLY A 73 15.73 -19.62 -1.56
N LYS A 74 16.02 -19.29 -2.82
CA LYS A 74 16.92 -18.18 -3.15
C LYS A 74 16.24 -16.84 -2.96
N SER A 75 17.00 -15.86 -2.51
CA SER A 75 16.56 -14.48 -2.38
C SER A 75 16.12 -13.90 -3.73
N ARG A 76 15.00 -13.18 -3.73
CA ARG A 76 14.53 -12.39 -4.88
C ARG A 76 15.05 -10.95 -4.84
N ALA A 77 16.03 -10.66 -3.98
CA ALA A 77 16.59 -9.33 -3.82
C ALA A 77 17.17 -8.84 -5.17
N ARG A 78 16.85 -7.60 -5.51
CA ARG A 78 17.41 -6.92 -6.67
C ARG A 78 18.71 -6.24 -6.25
N LEU A 79 19.82 -6.73 -6.76
CA LEU A 79 21.08 -6.03 -6.64
C LEU A 79 21.07 -4.82 -7.61
N MET A 80 21.20 -3.64 -7.07
CA MET A 80 21.45 -2.44 -7.85
C MET A 80 22.93 -2.12 -7.77
N ASP A 81 23.60 -2.21 -8.92
CA ASP A 81 25.02 -1.85 -9.04
C ASP A 81 25.16 -0.32 -8.81
N PRO A 82 26.15 0.12 -8.04
CA PRO A 82 26.44 1.55 -7.80
C PRO A 82 26.63 2.36 -9.10
N SER A 83 27.00 1.70 -10.19
CA SER A 83 27.20 2.34 -11.50
C SER A 83 25.92 2.57 -12.30
N ALA A 84 24.84 1.86 -12.00
CA ALA A 84 23.60 1.83 -12.80
C ALA A 84 22.52 2.79 -12.26
N ALA A 85 22.61 4.07 -12.44
CA ALA A 85 21.70 5.14 -12.00
C ALA A 85 21.97 5.64 -10.57
N LYS A 86 22.99 6.47 -10.44
CA LYS A 86 23.30 7.18 -9.19
C LYS A 86 22.13 8.07 -8.75
N VAL A 87 21.31 7.57 -7.85
CA VAL A 87 20.42 8.39 -7.03
C VAL A 87 21.25 8.87 -5.86
N THR A 88 21.57 10.15 -5.81
CA THR A 88 22.31 10.81 -4.72
C THR A 88 21.39 11.75 -3.95
N PHE A 89 21.87 12.36 -2.87
CA PHE A 89 21.09 13.31 -2.08
C PHE A 89 20.62 14.53 -2.88
N ASP A 90 21.28 14.88 -3.99
CA ASP A 90 20.84 15.93 -4.92
C ASP A 90 19.49 15.67 -5.57
N LYS A 91 19.08 14.40 -5.65
CA LYS A 91 17.79 14.00 -6.21
C LYS A 91 16.69 13.84 -5.16
N VAL A 92 17.05 13.99 -3.88
CA VAL A 92 16.11 13.96 -2.76
C VAL A 92 15.88 15.39 -2.31
N ALA A 93 14.65 15.84 -2.31
CA ALA A 93 14.27 17.19 -1.89
C ALA A 93 13.32 17.13 -0.69
N GLY A 94 13.29 18.19 0.11
CA GLY A 94 12.37 18.35 1.23
C GLY A 94 12.55 17.40 2.40
N LEU A 95 13.74 16.84 2.59
CA LEU A 95 14.10 15.92 3.67
C LEU A 95 15.49 16.31 4.21
N SER A 96 15.65 17.57 4.62
CA SER A 96 16.97 18.12 5.00
C SER A 96 17.49 17.48 6.28
N GLU A 97 16.64 17.37 7.30
CA GLU A 97 16.98 16.81 8.61
C GLU A 97 17.24 15.30 8.51
N GLU A 98 16.42 14.59 7.75
CA GLU A 98 16.60 13.15 7.53
C GLU A 98 17.87 12.84 6.74
N LYS A 99 18.27 13.72 5.81
CA LYS A 99 19.56 13.61 5.11
C LYS A 99 20.72 13.76 6.06
N GLU A 100 20.72 14.83 6.89
CA GLU A 100 21.78 15.09 7.88
C GLU A 100 21.93 13.90 8.83
N GLU A 101 20.81 13.33 9.31
CA GLU A 101 20.82 12.14 10.17
C GLU A 101 21.40 10.89 9.46
N LEU A 102 21.18 10.76 8.14
CA LEU A 102 21.67 9.64 7.35
C LEU A 102 23.08 9.87 6.76
N GLU A 103 23.59 11.10 6.75
CA GLU A 103 24.97 11.41 6.32
C GLU A 103 26.02 10.72 7.21
N GLU A 104 25.74 10.54 8.51
CA GLU A 104 26.61 9.78 9.39
C GLU A 104 26.80 8.32 8.90
N ILE A 105 25.75 7.72 8.34
CA ILE A 105 25.78 6.36 7.78
C ILE A 105 26.63 6.33 6.50
N VAL A 106 26.47 7.37 5.66
CA VAL A 106 27.27 7.54 4.45
C VAL A 106 28.75 7.68 4.80
N ASP A 107 29.09 8.56 5.76
CA ASP A 107 30.50 8.76 6.19
C ASP A 107 31.10 7.47 6.75
N PHE A 108 30.32 6.73 7.55
CA PHE A 108 30.77 5.43 8.03
C PHE A 108 31.07 4.44 6.91
N LEU A 109 30.15 4.27 5.96
CA LEU A 109 30.35 3.34 4.85
C LEU A 109 31.55 3.72 3.98
N LYS A 110 31.84 5.04 3.86
CA LYS A 110 33.04 5.54 3.16
C LYS A 110 34.33 5.38 3.98
N ASN A 111 34.27 5.65 5.29
CA ASN A 111 35.42 5.79 6.17
C ASN A 111 35.27 5.00 7.49
N PRO A 112 35.08 3.68 7.48
CA PRO A 112 34.80 2.90 8.69
C PRO A 112 35.92 2.96 9.75
N GLY A 113 37.19 3.12 9.33
CA GLY A 113 38.35 3.16 10.24
C GLY A 113 38.27 4.27 11.29
N LYS A 114 37.82 5.46 10.91
CA LYS A 114 37.67 6.64 11.79
C LYS A 114 36.77 6.35 13.01
N TYR A 115 35.70 5.59 12.81
CA TYR A 115 34.76 5.25 13.87
C TYR A 115 35.27 4.10 14.76
N VAL A 116 35.94 3.11 14.15
CA VAL A 116 36.54 1.99 14.86
C VAL A 116 37.64 2.46 15.82
N GLU A 117 38.52 3.36 15.39
CA GLU A 117 39.62 3.91 16.20
C GLU A 117 39.10 4.67 17.44
N LEU A 118 37.92 5.33 17.34
CA LEU A 118 37.30 6.01 18.45
C LEU A 118 36.42 5.08 19.33
N GLY A 119 36.29 3.80 18.97
CA GLY A 119 35.44 2.85 19.68
C GLY A 119 33.94 3.09 19.49
N ALA A 120 33.55 3.87 18.50
CA ALA A 120 32.16 4.15 18.20
C ALA A 120 31.44 2.92 17.67
N ARG A 121 30.21 2.70 18.14
CA ARG A 121 29.32 1.65 17.63
C ARG A 121 28.38 2.24 16.62
N ILE A 122 28.38 1.71 15.40
CA ILE A 122 27.51 2.16 14.35
C ILE A 122 26.21 1.37 14.37
N PRO A 123 25.07 2.02 14.05
CA PRO A 123 23.80 1.32 13.99
C PRO A 123 23.87 0.23 12.91
N LYS A 124 23.51 -1.00 13.29
CA LYS A 124 23.38 -2.11 12.33
C LYS A 124 22.16 -1.96 11.44
N GLY A 125 21.13 -1.31 11.96
CA GLY A 125 19.88 -1.12 11.26
C GLY A 125 19.24 0.25 11.50
N VAL A 126 18.61 0.75 10.45
CA VAL A 126 17.81 1.99 10.46
C VAL A 126 16.42 1.67 9.99
N ILE A 127 15.42 2.17 10.69
CA ILE A 127 14.03 2.05 10.26
C ILE A 127 13.49 3.42 9.84
N LEU A 128 13.05 3.50 8.59
CA LEU A 128 12.39 4.67 8.02
C LEU A 128 10.88 4.53 8.23
N VAL A 129 10.29 5.48 8.94
CA VAL A 129 8.87 5.45 9.31
C VAL A 129 8.16 6.67 8.77
N GLY A 130 6.99 6.50 8.19
CA GLY A 130 6.17 7.64 7.74
C GLY A 130 5.09 7.25 6.75
N PRO A 131 4.22 8.18 6.36
CA PRO A 131 3.15 7.95 5.39
C PRO A 131 3.66 7.41 4.05
N PRO A 132 2.83 6.74 3.26
CA PRO A 132 3.20 6.34 1.90
C PRO A 132 3.48 7.57 1.03
N GLY A 133 4.38 7.43 0.06
CA GLY A 133 4.70 8.50 -0.89
C GLY A 133 5.66 9.59 -0.38
N THR A 134 6.18 9.49 0.85
CA THR A 134 7.08 10.50 1.44
C THR A 134 8.55 10.35 1.04
N GLY A 135 8.90 9.33 0.23
CA GLY A 135 10.26 9.19 -0.30
C GLY A 135 11.17 8.24 0.47
N LYS A 136 10.65 7.39 1.37
CA LYS A 136 11.45 6.42 2.16
C LYS A 136 12.36 5.54 1.30
N THR A 137 11.84 4.94 0.26
CA THR A 137 12.62 4.12 -0.68
C THR A 137 13.62 4.95 -1.48
N LEU A 138 13.30 6.22 -1.78
CA LEU A 138 14.16 7.13 -2.52
C LEU A 138 15.39 7.53 -1.68
N ILE A 139 15.17 7.93 -0.40
CA ILE A 139 16.27 8.33 0.48
C ILE A 139 17.18 7.14 0.80
N ALA A 140 16.65 5.92 0.98
CA ALA A 140 17.46 4.72 1.17
C ALA A 140 18.38 4.44 -0.03
N LYS A 141 17.86 4.60 -1.26
CA LYS A 141 18.68 4.51 -2.49
C LYS A 141 19.72 5.62 -2.56
N ALA A 142 19.37 6.84 -2.13
CA ALA A 142 20.30 7.97 -2.13
C ALA A 142 21.46 7.76 -1.16
N VAL A 143 21.21 7.18 0.02
CA VAL A 143 22.27 6.82 0.97
C VAL A 143 23.27 5.83 0.33
N ALA A 144 22.79 4.82 -0.36
CA ALA A 144 23.66 3.85 -1.04
C ALA A 144 24.45 4.49 -2.20
N GLY A 145 23.77 5.32 -3.01
CA GLY A 145 24.39 6.03 -4.12
C GLY A 145 25.43 7.06 -3.65
N GLU A 146 25.17 7.74 -2.55
CA GLU A 146 26.09 8.70 -1.94
C GLU A 146 27.30 7.98 -1.31
N ALA A 147 27.07 6.85 -0.65
CA ALA A 147 28.13 6.01 -0.10
C ALA A 147 28.92 5.26 -1.18
N GLY A 148 28.38 5.07 -2.39
CA GLY A 148 29.00 4.32 -3.47
C GLY A 148 29.07 2.82 -3.22
N VAL A 149 28.11 2.25 -2.45
CA VAL A 149 28.06 0.85 -2.07
C VAL A 149 26.91 0.10 -2.77
N PRO A 150 27.01 -1.23 -2.93
CA PRO A 150 25.94 -2.07 -3.45
C PRO A 150 24.65 -1.94 -2.62
N PHE A 151 23.51 -1.97 -3.32
CA PHE A 151 22.19 -1.83 -2.72
C PHE A 151 21.31 -3.06 -3.06
N PHE A 152 21.00 -3.85 -2.03
CA PHE A 152 20.11 -5.00 -2.13
C PHE A 152 18.70 -4.58 -1.74
N SER A 153 17.74 -4.60 -2.66
CA SER A 153 16.36 -4.21 -2.40
C SER A 153 15.41 -5.39 -2.47
N ILE A 154 14.60 -5.56 -1.44
CA ILE A 154 13.58 -6.60 -1.34
C ILE A 154 12.33 -6.02 -0.65
N SER A 155 11.13 -6.54 -0.98
CA SER A 155 9.92 -6.27 -0.22
C SER A 155 9.76 -7.26 0.93
N GLY A 156 9.28 -6.81 2.09
CA GLY A 156 8.91 -7.70 3.20
C GLY A 156 7.90 -8.78 2.77
N SER A 157 7.02 -8.47 1.81
CA SER A 157 6.08 -9.44 1.24
C SER A 157 6.75 -10.60 0.48
N ASP A 158 7.95 -10.39 -0.07
CA ASP A 158 8.70 -11.44 -0.77
C ASP A 158 9.20 -12.57 0.15
N PHE A 159 9.21 -12.32 1.45
CA PHE A 159 9.55 -13.32 2.45
C PHE A 159 8.35 -14.15 2.91
N VAL A 160 7.12 -13.69 2.63
CA VAL A 160 5.90 -14.38 3.04
C VAL A 160 5.50 -15.37 1.95
N GLU A 161 5.58 -16.67 2.27
CA GLU A 161 5.20 -17.75 1.35
C GLU A 161 4.25 -18.73 2.07
N MET A 162 3.59 -19.59 1.29
CA MET A 162 2.67 -20.60 1.86
C MET A 162 3.40 -21.81 2.48
N PHE A 163 4.70 -21.99 2.17
CA PHE A 163 5.49 -23.11 2.64
C PHE A 163 6.41 -22.71 3.79
N VAL A 164 6.27 -23.40 4.91
CA VAL A 164 7.06 -23.14 6.12
C VAL A 164 8.56 -23.29 5.85
N GLY A 165 9.34 -22.30 6.28
CA GLY A 165 10.81 -22.28 6.19
C GLY A 165 11.37 -21.68 4.90
N VAL A 166 10.58 -21.39 3.88
CA VAL A 166 11.05 -20.76 2.63
C VAL A 166 11.45 -19.30 2.88
N GLY A 167 10.67 -18.54 3.63
CA GLY A 167 10.99 -17.18 4.02
C GLY A 167 12.30 -17.08 4.81
N ALA A 168 12.48 -17.94 5.80
CA ALA A 168 13.72 -18.02 6.58
C ALA A 168 14.94 -18.40 5.72
N SER A 169 14.77 -19.27 4.70
CA SER A 169 15.82 -19.60 3.75
C SER A 169 16.22 -18.40 2.88
N ARG A 170 15.23 -17.61 2.40
CA ARG A 170 15.49 -16.39 1.62
C ARG A 170 16.21 -15.32 2.44
N VAL A 171 15.85 -15.19 3.71
CA VAL A 171 16.56 -14.29 4.62
C VAL A 171 18.02 -14.69 4.71
N ARG A 172 18.34 -15.96 4.98
CA ARG A 172 19.74 -16.45 5.04
C ARG A 172 20.50 -16.18 3.75
N ASP A 173 19.92 -16.53 2.61
CA ASP A 173 20.53 -16.33 1.29
C ASP A 173 20.83 -14.84 1.02
N LEU A 174 19.88 -13.94 1.33
CA LEU A 174 20.07 -12.49 1.22
C LEU A 174 21.25 -12.00 2.05
N PHE A 175 21.30 -12.40 3.32
CA PHE A 175 22.36 -11.97 4.23
C PHE A 175 23.73 -12.60 3.90
N GLU A 176 23.76 -13.82 3.40
CA GLU A 176 25.00 -14.43 2.87
C GLU A 176 25.51 -13.70 1.63
N GLU A 177 24.63 -13.32 0.73
CA GLU A 177 25.00 -12.55 -0.46
C GLU A 177 25.50 -11.15 -0.09
N ALA A 178 24.86 -10.49 0.88
CA ALA A 178 25.31 -9.20 1.42
C ALA A 178 26.70 -9.31 2.07
N LYS A 179 26.98 -10.39 2.82
CA LYS A 179 28.30 -10.64 3.42
C LYS A 179 29.41 -10.76 2.37
N LYS A 180 29.11 -11.31 1.20
CA LYS A 180 30.08 -11.42 0.08
C LYS A 180 30.35 -10.09 -0.60
N ASN A 181 29.40 -9.15 -0.52
CA ASN A 181 29.46 -7.85 -1.19
C ASN A 181 29.63 -6.66 -0.22
N ALA A 182 30.12 -6.91 0.98
CA ALA A 182 30.38 -5.85 1.96
C ALA A 182 31.56 -4.95 1.51
N PRO A 183 31.49 -3.62 1.73
CA PRO A 183 30.39 -2.87 2.37
C PRO A 183 29.15 -2.73 1.47
N CYS A 184 27.94 -2.89 2.04
CA CYS A 184 26.69 -2.80 1.29
C CYS A 184 25.51 -2.38 2.17
N ILE A 185 24.41 -2.01 1.52
CA ILE A 185 23.12 -1.73 2.17
C ILE A 185 22.09 -2.79 1.76
N ILE A 186 21.40 -3.36 2.75
CA ILE A 186 20.21 -4.18 2.56
C ILE A 186 18.99 -3.28 2.82
N PHE A 187 18.12 -3.13 1.84
CA PHE A 187 16.87 -2.38 1.98
C PHE A 187 15.66 -3.32 1.98
N ILE A 188 14.86 -3.25 3.03
CA ILE A 188 13.64 -4.05 3.18
C ILE A 188 12.45 -3.09 3.20
N ASP A 189 11.70 -3.03 2.12
CA ASP A 189 10.48 -2.25 2.05
C ASP A 189 9.31 -3.01 2.69
N GLU A 190 8.32 -2.29 3.23
CA GLU A 190 7.15 -2.89 3.88
C GLU A 190 7.52 -3.97 4.92
N ILE A 191 8.46 -3.66 5.80
CA ILE A 191 8.95 -4.62 6.81
C ILE A 191 7.83 -5.16 7.70
N ASP A 192 6.74 -4.41 7.87
CA ASP A 192 5.55 -4.78 8.63
C ASP A 192 4.82 -6.02 8.07
N ALA A 193 5.07 -6.40 6.81
CA ALA A 193 4.56 -7.66 6.25
C ALA A 193 5.10 -8.89 7.02
N VAL A 194 6.33 -8.81 7.54
CA VAL A 194 7.03 -9.90 8.26
C VAL A 194 7.14 -9.62 9.75
N ALA A 195 7.39 -8.37 10.13
CA ALA A 195 7.75 -7.98 11.49
C ALA A 195 6.56 -7.52 12.34
N ARG A 196 5.36 -7.96 12.03
CA ARG A 196 4.15 -7.61 12.80
C ARG A 196 4.13 -8.30 14.16
N ARG A 197 3.60 -7.61 15.20
CA ARG A 197 3.38 -8.16 16.55
C ARG A 197 2.64 -9.50 16.51
N ARG A 198 3.01 -10.39 17.43
CA ARG A 198 2.39 -11.71 17.58
C ARG A 198 0.91 -11.57 17.93
N GLY A 199 0.06 -12.17 17.13
CA GLY A 199 -1.37 -12.26 17.41
C GLY A 199 -1.74 -13.61 18.03
N THR A 200 -2.74 -13.65 18.88
CA THR A 200 -3.29 -14.89 19.48
C THR A 200 -4.18 -15.69 18.53
N GLY A 201 -4.05 -15.49 17.20
CA GLY A 201 -4.88 -16.17 16.20
C GLY A 201 -4.38 -17.59 15.89
N MET A 202 -5.28 -18.58 15.92
CA MET A 202 -5.03 -19.95 15.47
C MET A 202 -5.08 -20.04 13.93
N GLY A 203 -3.91 -19.96 13.26
CA GLY A 203 -3.83 -20.17 11.80
C GLY A 203 -2.40 -20.36 11.32
N GLY A 204 -2.13 -21.39 10.51
CA GLY A 204 -0.80 -21.82 10.07
C GLY A 204 0.04 -20.81 9.26
N GLY A 205 -0.51 -19.66 8.87
CA GLY A 205 0.25 -18.57 8.24
C GLY A 205 1.00 -17.68 9.24
N HIS A 206 0.79 -17.85 10.55
CA HIS A 206 1.51 -17.10 11.58
C HIS A 206 2.89 -17.71 11.87
N ASP A 207 3.00 -19.03 11.85
CA ASP A 207 4.25 -19.75 12.17
C ASP A 207 5.37 -19.44 11.16
N GLU A 208 5.03 -19.29 9.88
CA GLU A 208 6.01 -18.97 8.84
C GLU A 208 6.56 -17.55 8.96
N ARG A 209 5.69 -16.57 9.22
CA ARG A 209 6.12 -15.17 9.43
C ARG A 209 6.99 -15.03 10.66
N GLU A 210 6.62 -15.70 11.76
CA GLU A 210 7.39 -15.70 12.99
C GLU A 210 8.76 -16.36 12.80
N GLN A 211 8.82 -17.48 12.10
CA GLN A 211 10.08 -18.15 11.77
C GLN A 211 10.98 -17.25 10.91
N THR A 212 10.40 -16.55 9.93
CA THR A 212 11.11 -15.63 9.06
C THR A 212 11.64 -14.42 9.83
N LEU A 213 10.81 -13.81 10.69
CA LEU A 213 11.22 -12.72 11.57
C LEU A 213 12.36 -13.16 12.49
N ASN A 214 12.21 -14.31 13.17
CA ASN A 214 13.24 -14.83 14.05
C ASN A 214 14.56 -15.06 13.29
N GLN A 215 14.53 -15.60 12.06
CA GLN A 215 15.73 -15.77 11.25
C GLN A 215 16.36 -14.41 10.91
N MET A 216 15.56 -13.40 10.57
CA MET A 216 16.07 -12.03 10.31
C MET A 216 16.78 -11.47 11.53
N LEU A 217 16.20 -11.63 12.72
CA LEU A 217 16.79 -11.17 13.97
C LEU A 217 18.12 -11.91 14.26
N VAL A 218 18.16 -13.22 14.02
CA VAL A 218 19.41 -14.03 14.17
C VAL A 218 20.51 -13.55 13.22
N GLU A 219 20.17 -13.29 11.95
CA GLU A 219 21.16 -12.78 10.99
C GLU A 219 21.68 -11.39 11.38
N MET A 220 20.80 -10.48 11.84
CA MET A 220 21.20 -9.15 12.33
C MET A 220 22.06 -9.23 13.59
N ASP A 221 21.71 -10.10 14.54
CA ASP A 221 22.50 -10.30 15.75
C ASP A 221 23.88 -10.93 15.42
N GLY A 222 23.94 -11.77 14.38
CA GLY A 222 25.16 -12.43 13.90
C GLY A 222 26.18 -11.53 13.18
N PHE A 223 25.84 -10.28 12.88
CA PHE A 223 26.81 -9.35 12.31
C PHE A 223 27.81 -8.87 13.37
N GLY A 224 29.10 -8.88 13.02
CA GLY A 224 30.11 -8.17 13.78
C GLY A 224 29.85 -6.64 13.78
N VAL A 225 30.29 -5.94 14.80
CA VAL A 225 30.06 -4.49 14.97
C VAL A 225 30.58 -3.66 13.78
N ASN A 226 31.47 -4.23 12.96
CA ASN A 226 32.15 -3.54 11.84
C ASN A 226 32.08 -4.34 10.53
N SER A 227 31.03 -5.12 10.31
CA SER A 227 30.88 -5.93 9.08
C SER A 227 30.68 -5.10 7.80
N GLY A 228 30.49 -3.79 7.91
CA GLY A 228 30.22 -2.91 6.75
C GLY A 228 28.85 -3.13 6.11
N ILE A 229 27.94 -3.88 6.77
CA ILE A 229 26.58 -4.11 6.27
C ILE A 229 25.61 -3.30 7.13
N ILE A 230 24.80 -2.50 6.47
CA ILE A 230 23.72 -1.73 7.13
C ILE A 230 22.38 -2.18 6.56
N VAL A 231 21.42 -2.48 7.45
CA VAL A 231 20.07 -2.84 7.07
C VAL A 231 19.18 -1.61 7.22
N ILE A 232 18.57 -1.16 6.13
CA ILE A 232 17.59 -0.07 6.15
C ILE A 232 16.21 -0.71 5.91
N ALA A 233 15.28 -0.54 6.82
CA ALA A 233 13.90 -0.99 6.64
C ALA A 233 12.96 0.20 6.48
N ALA A 234 11.88 0.04 5.73
CA ALA A 234 10.82 1.03 5.61
C ALA A 234 9.47 0.45 6.02
N THR A 235 8.67 1.27 6.72
CA THR A 235 7.30 0.93 7.07
C THR A 235 6.41 2.19 7.10
N ASN A 236 5.14 2.00 6.80
CA ASN A 236 4.12 3.03 7.00
C ASN A 236 3.49 2.94 8.39
N ARG A 237 3.73 1.85 9.13
CA ARG A 237 3.06 1.52 10.39
C ARG A 237 4.04 0.96 11.41
N VAL A 238 4.68 1.86 12.16
CA VAL A 238 5.60 1.46 13.24
C VAL A 238 4.87 0.84 14.43
N ASP A 239 3.64 1.21 14.63
CA ASP A 239 2.73 0.79 15.72
C ASP A 239 2.49 -0.72 15.77
N ILE A 240 2.46 -1.37 14.60
CA ILE A 240 2.21 -2.82 14.51
C ILE A 240 3.46 -3.68 14.56
N LEU A 241 4.66 -3.07 14.59
CA LEU A 241 5.91 -3.83 14.60
C LEU A 241 6.15 -4.57 15.93
N ASP A 242 6.75 -5.75 15.84
CA ASP A 242 7.19 -6.48 17.03
C ASP A 242 8.31 -5.70 17.74
N PRO A 243 8.18 -5.40 19.05
CA PRO A 243 9.19 -4.68 19.80
C PRO A 243 10.59 -5.33 19.76
N ALA A 244 10.67 -6.62 19.48
CA ALA A 244 11.95 -7.34 19.37
C ALA A 244 12.83 -6.81 18.23
N ILE A 245 12.25 -6.26 17.16
CA ILE A 245 13.00 -5.72 16.03
C ILE A 245 13.64 -4.37 16.36
N LEU A 246 13.03 -3.61 17.28
CA LEU A 246 13.47 -2.28 17.70
C LEU A 246 14.47 -2.31 18.87
N ARG A 247 14.94 -3.51 19.28
CA ARG A 247 15.94 -3.63 20.33
C ARG A 247 17.32 -3.17 19.86
N PRO A 248 18.13 -2.56 20.76
CA PRO A 248 19.51 -2.22 20.45
C PRO A 248 20.31 -3.39 19.88
N GLY A 249 21.13 -3.13 18.86
CA GLY A 249 21.86 -4.13 18.11
C GLY A 249 21.13 -4.68 16.87
N ARG A 250 19.91 -4.20 16.61
CA ARG A 250 19.06 -4.52 15.44
C ARG A 250 18.72 -3.25 14.69
N PHE A 251 17.47 -2.78 14.76
CA PHE A 251 17.13 -1.45 14.24
C PHE A 251 17.30 -0.40 15.33
N ASP A 252 18.54 0.04 15.48
CA ASP A 252 18.97 0.93 16.55
C ASP A 252 18.49 2.37 16.34
N ARG A 253 18.27 2.76 15.10
CA ARG A 253 17.92 4.12 14.72
C ARG A 253 16.56 4.15 14.02
N LYS A 254 15.72 5.12 14.41
CA LYS A 254 14.41 5.35 13.82
C LYS A 254 14.40 6.76 13.21
N VAL A 255 14.26 6.84 11.90
CA VAL A 255 14.16 8.10 11.15
C VAL A 255 12.71 8.29 10.70
N ALA A 256 12.10 9.39 11.12
CA ALA A 256 10.72 9.73 10.77
C ALA A 256 10.71 10.52 9.46
N VAL A 257 10.18 9.94 8.39
CA VAL A 257 10.05 10.58 7.07
C VAL A 257 8.62 11.12 6.94
N GLY A 258 8.42 12.36 7.36
CA GLY A 258 7.13 13.04 7.42
C GLY A 258 6.62 13.50 6.04
N LYS A 259 5.43 14.12 6.05
CA LYS A 259 4.97 14.92 4.90
C LYS A 259 5.80 16.20 4.82
N PRO A 260 6.16 16.66 3.60
CA PRO A 260 6.96 17.86 3.43
C PRO A 260 6.17 19.12 3.84
N ASP A 261 6.86 20.07 4.46
CA ASP A 261 6.37 21.42 4.70
C ASP A 261 6.34 22.25 3.39
N VAL A 262 5.90 23.50 3.45
CA VAL A 262 5.82 24.37 2.27
C VAL A 262 7.16 24.47 1.54
N LYS A 263 8.26 24.64 2.29
CA LYS A 263 9.60 24.73 1.72
C LYS A 263 10.02 23.43 1.05
N GLY A 264 9.80 22.31 1.73
CA GLY A 264 10.07 20.97 1.19
C GLY A 264 9.25 20.67 -0.06
N ARG A 265 7.96 21.07 -0.08
CA ARG A 265 7.12 20.91 -1.28
C ARG A 265 7.64 21.75 -2.45
N ARG A 266 8.12 22.99 -2.17
CA ARG A 266 8.74 23.82 -3.20
C ARG A 266 9.99 23.18 -3.79
N GLU A 267 10.87 22.66 -2.95
CA GLU A 267 12.09 21.94 -3.38
C GLU A 267 11.76 20.67 -4.18
N ILE A 268 10.74 19.92 -3.76
CA ILE A 268 10.26 18.72 -4.48
C ILE A 268 9.70 19.10 -5.86
N LEU A 269 8.92 20.16 -5.94
CA LEU A 269 8.42 20.69 -7.21
C LEU A 269 9.57 21.07 -8.15
N ASP A 270 10.63 21.70 -7.65
CA ASP A 270 11.82 22.06 -8.45
C ASP A 270 12.49 20.81 -9.06
N VAL A 271 12.50 19.70 -8.33
CA VAL A 271 13.04 18.43 -8.85
C VAL A 271 12.14 17.87 -9.95
N HIS A 272 10.82 17.87 -9.74
CA HIS A 272 9.87 17.27 -10.70
C HIS A 272 9.61 18.12 -11.93
N VAL A 273 9.98 19.39 -11.88
CA VAL A 273 9.93 20.35 -12.97
C VAL A 273 11.12 20.19 -13.91
N LYS A 274 12.27 19.70 -13.39
CA LYS A 274 13.46 19.48 -14.23
C LYS A 274 13.15 18.57 -15.41
N GLY A 275 13.35 19.10 -16.63
CA GLY A 275 13.06 18.38 -17.88
C GLY A 275 11.62 18.49 -18.38
N LYS A 276 10.76 19.25 -17.71
CA LYS A 276 9.41 19.59 -18.22
C LYS A 276 9.41 21.05 -18.71
N PRO A 277 8.89 21.34 -19.91
CA PRO A 277 8.74 22.72 -20.38
C PRO A 277 7.61 23.41 -19.60
N ILE A 278 7.93 24.48 -18.89
CA ILE A 278 7.00 25.23 -18.04
C ILE A 278 6.84 26.62 -18.61
N GLY A 279 5.62 27.17 -18.58
CA GLY A 279 5.30 28.55 -18.94
C GLY A 279 5.80 29.56 -17.90
N ASP A 280 6.01 30.79 -18.35
CA ASP A 280 6.45 31.89 -17.48
C ASP A 280 5.38 32.32 -16.46
N ASP A 281 4.13 31.88 -16.67
CA ASP A 281 2.99 32.12 -15.78
C ASP A 281 2.91 31.21 -14.56
N VAL A 282 3.77 30.18 -14.49
CA VAL A 282 3.72 29.17 -13.42
C VAL A 282 4.45 29.65 -12.17
N ASP A 283 3.70 29.83 -11.10
CA ASP A 283 4.22 30.15 -9.77
C ASP A 283 4.28 28.90 -8.88
N LEU A 284 5.49 28.32 -8.76
CA LEU A 284 5.72 27.13 -7.94
C LEU A 284 5.60 27.39 -6.43
N ASP A 285 5.76 28.62 -5.97
CA ASP A 285 5.59 28.97 -4.56
C ASP A 285 4.11 28.95 -4.17
N THR A 286 3.26 29.51 -5.01
CA THR A 286 1.79 29.38 -4.85
C THR A 286 1.35 27.92 -4.91
N ILE A 287 1.91 27.11 -5.82
CA ILE A 287 1.58 25.68 -5.91
C ILE A 287 2.02 24.94 -4.64
N ALA A 288 3.22 25.24 -4.10
CA ALA A 288 3.68 24.64 -2.85
C ALA A 288 2.78 24.99 -1.66
N GLN A 289 2.23 26.21 -1.60
CA GLN A 289 1.27 26.61 -0.58
C GLN A 289 -0.06 25.88 -0.73
N THR A 290 -0.62 25.83 -1.94
CA THR A 290 -1.93 25.21 -2.21
C THR A 290 -1.94 23.72 -2.03
N THR A 291 -0.78 23.05 -2.14
CA THR A 291 -0.63 21.60 -2.00
C THR A 291 -0.35 21.12 -0.57
N ALA A 292 -0.86 21.85 0.44
CA ALA A 292 -0.72 21.44 1.84
C ALA A 292 -1.19 19.99 2.06
N GLY A 293 -0.37 19.21 2.75
CA GLY A 293 -0.64 17.79 3.01
C GLY A 293 -0.31 16.82 1.87
N PHE A 294 0.15 17.29 0.69
CA PHE A 294 0.63 16.44 -0.39
C PHE A 294 1.99 15.82 -0.02
N THR A 295 2.18 14.59 -0.45
CA THR A 295 3.46 13.88 -0.37
C THR A 295 4.30 14.16 -1.62
N GLY A 296 5.57 13.74 -1.61
CA GLY A 296 6.41 13.82 -2.80
C GLY A 296 5.84 13.09 -4.02
N ALA A 297 5.21 11.95 -3.81
CA ALA A 297 4.54 11.19 -4.86
C ALA A 297 3.30 11.90 -5.40
N ASP A 298 2.54 12.59 -4.55
CA ASP A 298 1.37 13.38 -4.98
C ASP A 298 1.82 14.57 -5.84
N LEU A 299 2.92 15.24 -5.47
CA LEU A 299 3.49 16.36 -6.24
C LEU A 299 4.06 15.90 -7.59
N GLU A 300 4.73 14.73 -7.63
CA GLU A 300 5.16 14.12 -8.88
C GLU A 300 3.99 13.86 -9.81
N ASN A 301 2.94 13.22 -9.27
CA ASN A 301 1.71 12.91 -10.01
C ASN A 301 1.01 14.19 -10.48
N LEU A 302 0.96 15.24 -9.66
CA LEU A 302 0.41 16.54 -10.02
C LEU A 302 1.10 17.12 -11.27
N MET A 303 2.43 17.17 -11.26
CA MET A 303 3.21 17.71 -12.37
C MET A 303 3.15 16.83 -13.62
N ASN A 304 3.02 15.51 -13.44
CA ASN A 304 2.82 14.57 -14.55
C ASN A 304 1.43 14.73 -15.18
N GLU A 305 0.37 14.84 -14.38
CA GLU A 305 -0.99 15.08 -14.87
C GLU A 305 -1.12 16.43 -15.59
N ALA A 306 -0.44 17.47 -15.09
CA ALA A 306 -0.39 18.78 -15.76
C ALA A 306 0.28 18.68 -17.14
N ALA A 307 1.38 17.92 -17.24
CA ALA A 307 2.06 17.68 -18.52
C ALA A 307 1.16 16.91 -19.51
N ILE A 308 0.47 15.86 -19.03
CA ILE A 308 -0.48 15.08 -19.84
C ILE A 308 -1.62 15.99 -20.33
N TYR A 309 -2.13 16.87 -19.46
CA TYR A 309 -3.20 17.78 -19.82
C TYR A 309 -2.76 18.84 -20.86
N ALA A 310 -1.57 19.42 -20.69
CA ALA A 310 -0.99 20.34 -21.68
C ALA A 310 -0.82 19.65 -23.05
N ALA A 311 -0.27 18.44 -23.06
CA ALA A 311 -0.08 17.66 -24.30
C ALA A 311 -1.41 17.33 -24.99
N LYS A 312 -2.43 16.93 -24.23
CA LYS A 312 -3.80 16.67 -24.75
C LYS A 312 -4.42 17.89 -25.45
N ASN A 313 -4.06 19.09 -24.98
CA ASN A 313 -4.53 20.34 -25.57
C ASN A 313 -3.57 20.90 -26.66
N GLY A 314 -2.61 20.13 -27.12
CA GLY A 314 -1.68 20.51 -28.18
C GLY A 314 -0.66 21.57 -27.78
N ARG A 315 -0.48 21.85 -26.48
CA ARG A 315 0.50 22.81 -25.98
C ARG A 315 1.87 22.18 -25.83
N LYS A 316 2.90 22.99 -26.00
CA LYS A 316 4.30 22.56 -25.86
C LYS A 316 4.90 22.83 -24.49
N TYR A 317 4.16 23.54 -23.61
CA TYR A 317 4.55 23.89 -22.25
C TYR A 317 3.35 23.84 -21.31
N ILE A 318 3.63 23.64 -20.03
CA ILE A 318 2.65 23.55 -18.95
C ILE A 318 2.38 24.98 -18.46
N ILE A 319 1.13 25.37 -18.34
CA ILE A 319 0.70 26.65 -17.78
C ILE A 319 0.09 26.48 -16.38
N GLN A 320 -0.02 27.57 -15.61
CA GLN A 320 -0.60 27.57 -14.26
C GLN A 320 -1.97 26.88 -14.22
N ALA A 321 -2.86 27.20 -15.16
CA ALA A 321 -4.19 26.60 -15.26
C ALA A 321 -4.20 25.06 -15.46
N ASP A 322 -3.15 24.50 -16.06
CA ASP A 322 -3.03 23.03 -16.20
C ASP A 322 -2.73 22.37 -14.85
N ILE A 323 -1.89 23.01 -14.04
CA ILE A 323 -1.52 22.54 -12.71
C ILE A 323 -2.70 22.64 -11.75
N GLU A 324 -3.41 23.75 -11.75
CA GLU A 324 -4.62 23.94 -10.92
C GLU A 324 -5.71 22.92 -11.24
N ARG A 325 -5.91 22.65 -12.53
CA ARG A 325 -6.87 21.63 -12.96
C ARG A 325 -6.41 20.22 -12.54
N SER A 326 -5.12 19.95 -12.67
CA SER A 326 -4.55 18.66 -12.27
C SER A 326 -4.58 18.49 -10.75
N PHE A 327 -4.42 19.57 -9.98
CA PHE A 327 -4.55 19.58 -8.54
C PHE A 327 -5.97 19.11 -8.10
N ILE A 328 -7.01 19.62 -8.75
CA ILE A 328 -8.38 19.17 -8.50
C ILE A 328 -8.54 17.68 -8.84
N LYS A 329 -7.98 17.24 -9.97
CA LYS A 329 -8.04 15.84 -10.39
C LYS A 329 -7.33 14.90 -9.41
N VAL A 330 -6.16 15.29 -8.90
CA VAL A 330 -5.36 14.49 -7.97
C VAL A 330 -5.96 14.51 -6.56
N GLY A 331 -6.38 15.68 -6.07
CA GLY A 331 -6.89 15.85 -4.70
C GLY A 331 -8.33 15.40 -4.49
N ILE A 332 -9.21 15.67 -5.46
CA ILE A 332 -10.67 15.48 -5.34
C ILE A 332 -11.19 14.43 -6.33
N GLY A 333 -10.44 14.15 -7.38
CA GLY A 333 -10.82 13.24 -8.46
C GLY A 333 -11.29 13.95 -9.74
N ALA A 334 -11.37 13.18 -10.82
CA ALA A 334 -11.73 13.73 -12.14
C ALA A 334 -13.20 14.21 -12.18
N GLU A 335 -13.43 15.40 -12.75
CA GLU A 335 -14.76 15.95 -12.99
C GLU A 335 -15.57 15.08 -13.98
N LYS A 336 -16.81 14.74 -13.62
CA LYS A 336 -17.75 13.96 -14.47
C LYS A 336 -18.69 14.87 -15.23
N LYS A 337 -18.21 15.52 -16.28
CA LYS A 337 -19.03 16.44 -17.11
C LYS A 337 -20.12 15.75 -17.94
N SER A 338 -20.07 14.42 -18.08
CA SER A 338 -21.06 13.65 -18.84
C SER A 338 -22.32 13.30 -18.03
N LYS A 339 -22.33 13.54 -16.72
CA LYS A 339 -23.50 13.25 -15.88
C LYS A 339 -24.57 14.30 -16.11
N VAL A 340 -25.73 13.87 -16.59
CA VAL A 340 -26.90 14.73 -16.71
C VAL A 340 -27.49 14.96 -15.31
N ILE A 341 -27.44 16.19 -14.83
CA ILE A 341 -27.96 16.62 -13.53
C ILE A 341 -29.21 17.42 -13.78
N SER A 342 -30.26 17.18 -13.02
CA SER A 342 -31.49 18.00 -13.10
C SER A 342 -31.25 19.41 -12.56
N ASP A 343 -31.98 20.40 -13.06
CA ASP A 343 -31.89 21.80 -12.57
C ASP A 343 -32.17 21.90 -11.07
N LYS A 344 -33.02 21.02 -10.54
CA LYS A 344 -33.29 20.92 -9.11
C LYS A 344 -32.05 20.47 -8.33
N GLU A 345 -31.39 19.39 -8.75
CA GLU A 345 -30.18 18.90 -8.10
C GLU A 345 -29.02 19.89 -8.22
N LYS A 346 -28.90 20.54 -9.40
CA LYS A 346 -27.90 21.59 -9.62
C LYS A 346 -28.09 22.76 -8.65
N LYS A 347 -29.34 23.17 -8.44
CA LYS A 347 -29.67 24.23 -7.48
C LYS A 347 -29.38 23.81 -6.04
N ILE A 348 -29.73 22.58 -5.64
CA ILE A 348 -29.44 22.05 -4.31
C ILE A 348 -27.93 22.07 -4.07
N THR A 349 -27.14 21.52 -4.99
CA THR A 349 -25.66 21.50 -4.88
C THR A 349 -25.07 22.90 -4.81
N ALA A 350 -25.60 23.85 -5.59
CA ALA A 350 -25.13 25.24 -5.58
C ALA A 350 -25.32 25.91 -4.21
N TYR A 351 -26.46 25.72 -3.56
CA TYR A 351 -26.71 26.25 -2.21
C TYR A 351 -25.87 25.51 -1.16
N HIS A 352 -25.70 24.22 -1.29
CA HIS A 352 -24.86 23.40 -0.41
C HIS A 352 -23.40 23.90 -0.39
N GLU A 353 -22.79 24.01 -1.58
CA GLU A 353 -21.40 24.48 -1.70
C GLU A 353 -21.25 25.98 -1.32
N ALA A 354 -22.23 26.79 -1.64
CA ALA A 354 -22.24 28.18 -1.20
C ALA A 354 -22.32 28.30 0.33
N GLY A 355 -23.05 27.40 0.99
CA GLY A 355 -23.11 27.34 2.45
C GLY A 355 -21.73 27.10 3.10
N HIS A 356 -20.94 26.16 2.57
CA HIS A 356 -19.57 25.97 2.99
C HIS A 356 -18.70 27.19 2.73
N ALA A 357 -18.80 27.75 1.54
CA ALA A 357 -17.96 28.87 1.09
C ALA A 357 -18.13 30.13 1.95
N ILE A 358 -19.36 30.47 2.32
CA ILE A 358 -19.65 31.62 3.19
C ILE A 358 -19.00 31.43 4.56
N LEU A 359 -19.10 30.23 5.14
CA LEU A 359 -18.54 29.96 6.45
C LEU A 359 -17.00 29.98 6.41
N PHE A 360 -16.37 29.51 5.34
CA PHE A 360 -14.94 29.71 5.11
C PHE A 360 -14.54 31.19 5.06
N HIS A 361 -15.38 32.04 4.45
CA HIS A 361 -15.11 33.46 4.33
C HIS A 361 -15.30 34.22 5.65
N VAL A 362 -16.31 33.85 6.43
CA VAL A 362 -16.68 34.57 7.67
C VAL A 362 -15.84 34.14 8.87
N LEU A 363 -15.36 32.91 8.90
CA LEU A 363 -14.60 32.35 10.02
C LEU A 363 -13.08 32.57 9.81
N PRO A 364 -12.38 33.10 10.83
CA PRO A 364 -10.99 33.58 10.65
C PRO A 364 -9.93 32.46 10.54
N ASP A 365 -10.17 31.29 11.15
CA ASP A 365 -9.11 30.28 11.35
C ASP A 365 -9.16 29.12 10.34
N VAL A 366 -10.14 29.11 9.42
CA VAL A 366 -10.31 28.00 8.44
C VAL A 366 -9.71 28.29 7.08
N GLY A 367 -9.20 29.50 6.87
CA GLY A 367 -8.58 29.96 5.63
C GLY A 367 -9.59 30.37 4.54
N PRO A 368 -9.12 31.15 3.55
CA PRO A 368 -9.98 31.60 2.45
C PRO A 368 -10.33 30.44 1.50
N VAL A 369 -11.43 30.60 0.76
CA VAL A 369 -11.82 29.67 -0.29
C VAL A 369 -10.95 29.89 -1.53
N HIS A 370 -10.45 28.82 -2.12
CA HIS A 370 -9.75 28.85 -3.41
C HIS A 370 -10.70 28.64 -4.59
N THR A 371 -11.54 27.63 -4.52
CA THR A 371 -12.43 27.24 -5.62
C THR A 371 -13.71 26.60 -5.08
N ILE A 372 -14.83 26.90 -5.71
CA ILE A 372 -16.12 26.27 -5.47
C ILE A 372 -16.61 25.69 -6.81
N SER A 373 -17.10 24.44 -6.81
CA SER A 373 -17.62 23.80 -8.02
C SER A 373 -18.82 22.92 -7.71
N ILE A 374 -19.80 22.95 -8.58
CA ILE A 374 -20.98 22.07 -8.54
C ILE A 374 -20.90 20.96 -9.59
N ILE A 375 -19.72 20.76 -10.17
CA ILE A 375 -19.49 19.67 -11.13
C ILE A 375 -19.17 18.40 -10.33
N PRO A 376 -19.90 17.29 -10.51
CA PRO A 376 -19.66 16.06 -9.79
C PRO A 376 -18.27 15.48 -10.06
N THR A 377 -17.67 14.87 -9.04
CA THR A 377 -16.37 14.22 -9.16
C THR A 377 -16.48 12.71 -9.25
N GLY A 378 -15.36 12.08 -9.68
CA GLY A 378 -15.26 10.63 -9.81
C GLY A 378 -15.40 9.87 -8.48
N MET A 379 -15.12 10.52 -7.35
CA MET A 379 -15.21 9.94 -6.01
C MET A 379 -16.60 10.03 -5.37
N GLY A 380 -17.61 10.52 -6.11
CA GLY A 380 -19.01 10.50 -5.68
C GLY A 380 -19.52 11.80 -5.07
N ALA A 381 -18.69 12.84 -4.96
CA ALA A 381 -19.14 14.16 -4.53
C ALA A 381 -19.96 14.83 -5.62
N ALA A 382 -21.05 15.49 -5.23
CA ALA A 382 -21.92 16.25 -6.15
C ALA A 382 -21.31 17.61 -6.53
N GLY A 383 -20.52 18.19 -5.64
CA GLY A 383 -19.74 19.40 -5.80
C GLY A 383 -18.55 19.37 -4.85
N TYR A 384 -17.83 20.47 -4.75
CA TYR A 384 -16.76 20.65 -3.77
C TYR A 384 -16.45 22.11 -3.51
N THR A 385 -16.14 22.43 -2.27
CA THR A 385 -15.59 23.72 -1.83
C THR A 385 -14.18 23.49 -1.27
N MET A 386 -13.19 24.14 -1.86
CA MET A 386 -11.79 23.94 -1.54
C MET A 386 -11.20 25.17 -0.87
N PRO A 387 -10.72 25.05 0.38
CA PRO A 387 -9.98 26.13 1.03
C PRO A 387 -8.55 26.24 0.48
N LEU A 388 -7.96 27.42 0.64
CA LEU A 388 -6.55 27.68 0.39
C LEU A 388 -5.83 27.84 1.74
N PRO A 389 -5.08 26.82 2.21
CA PRO A 389 -4.28 26.96 3.42
C PRO A 389 -3.19 28.02 3.21
N GLU A 390 -3.12 29.00 4.07
CA GLU A 390 -2.07 30.03 3.96
C GLU A 390 -0.73 29.58 4.51
N LYS A 391 -0.75 28.64 5.48
CA LYS A 391 0.45 28.13 6.18
C LYS A 391 0.23 26.68 6.60
N ASP A 392 1.32 25.94 6.71
CA ASP A 392 1.32 24.65 7.42
C ASP A 392 1.32 24.93 8.93
N GLU A 393 0.28 24.52 9.62
CA GLU A 393 0.15 24.74 11.05
C GLU A 393 0.60 23.50 11.83
N MET A 394 1.41 23.73 12.85
CA MET A 394 1.91 22.67 13.72
C MET A 394 0.83 22.19 14.70
N PHE A 395 -0.08 23.07 15.13
CA PHE A 395 -1.10 22.78 16.13
C PHE A 395 -2.49 23.21 15.66
N ASN A 396 -3.47 22.35 15.90
CA ASN A 396 -4.89 22.71 15.75
C ASN A 396 -5.44 23.13 17.12
N THR A 397 -5.93 24.35 17.22
CA THR A 397 -6.59 24.82 18.45
C THR A 397 -8.02 24.30 18.54
N LYS A 398 -8.57 24.23 19.77
CA LYS A 398 -10.00 23.90 20.00
C LYS A 398 -10.93 24.81 19.17
N GLY A 399 -10.64 26.13 19.13
CA GLY A 399 -11.42 27.09 18.36
C GLY A 399 -11.43 26.79 16.86
N LYS A 400 -10.25 26.49 16.30
CA LYS A 400 -10.12 26.12 14.87
C LYS A 400 -10.88 24.84 14.55
N MET A 401 -10.80 23.81 15.39
CA MET A 401 -11.53 22.57 15.18
C MET A 401 -13.04 22.76 15.24
N LEU A 402 -13.53 23.63 16.13
CA LEU A 402 -14.95 24.01 16.14
C LEU A 402 -15.35 24.74 14.86
N GLN A 403 -14.51 25.67 14.35
CA GLN A 403 -14.78 26.34 13.09
C GLN A 403 -14.79 25.38 11.90
N GLN A 404 -13.92 24.37 11.89
CA GLN A 404 -13.96 23.31 10.87
C GLN A 404 -15.27 22.51 10.89
N ILE A 405 -15.78 22.20 12.10
CA ILE A 405 -17.09 21.54 12.25
C ILE A 405 -18.22 22.47 11.74
N ILE A 406 -18.17 23.76 12.09
CA ILE A 406 -19.16 24.76 11.64
C ILE A 406 -19.19 24.81 10.12
N VAL A 407 -18.02 24.90 9.47
CA VAL A 407 -17.91 24.87 8.01
C VAL A 407 -18.46 23.57 7.43
N GLY A 408 -18.06 22.42 8.01
CA GLY A 408 -18.52 21.10 7.54
C GLY A 408 -20.06 20.94 7.60
N LEU A 409 -20.72 21.60 8.54
CA LEU A 409 -22.19 21.58 8.64
C LEU A 409 -22.90 22.60 7.73
N GLY A 410 -22.13 23.52 7.11
CA GLY A 410 -22.66 24.65 6.33
C GLY A 410 -23.56 24.26 5.16
N GLY A 411 -23.16 23.24 4.39
CA GLY A 411 -23.94 22.77 3.25
C GLY A 411 -25.33 22.28 3.66
N ARG A 412 -25.41 21.46 4.72
CA ARG A 412 -26.69 20.98 5.26
C ARG A 412 -27.59 22.11 5.80
N VAL A 413 -26.99 23.07 6.49
CA VAL A 413 -27.71 24.23 7.01
C VAL A 413 -28.28 25.07 5.86
N ALA A 414 -27.50 25.28 4.79
CA ALA A 414 -27.98 26.02 3.61
C ALA A 414 -29.16 25.29 2.92
N GLU A 415 -29.09 23.96 2.81
CA GLU A 415 -30.22 23.15 2.29
C GLU A 415 -31.50 23.36 3.13
N GLU A 416 -31.38 23.22 4.46
CA GLU A 416 -32.52 23.38 5.39
C GLU A 416 -33.15 24.76 5.30
N LEU A 417 -32.36 25.83 5.24
CA LEU A 417 -32.83 27.19 5.23
C LEU A 417 -33.52 27.61 3.91
N VAL A 418 -33.13 26.99 2.80
CA VAL A 418 -33.60 27.38 1.46
C VAL A 418 -34.72 26.48 0.94
N PHE A 419 -34.64 25.19 1.22
CA PHE A 419 -35.56 24.20 0.67
C PHE A 419 -36.56 23.66 1.70
N GLU A 420 -36.42 24.03 2.98
CA GLU A 420 -37.19 23.44 4.10
C GLU A 420 -37.08 21.90 4.15
N ASP A 421 -36.03 21.35 3.53
CA ASP A 421 -35.78 19.95 3.39
C ASP A 421 -34.24 19.72 3.37
N VAL A 422 -33.80 18.47 3.52
CA VAL A 422 -32.41 18.12 3.55
C VAL A 422 -32.15 16.88 2.72
N THR A 423 -30.95 16.80 2.12
CA THR A 423 -30.60 15.69 1.26
C THR A 423 -29.54 14.77 1.90
N THR A 424 -29.33 13.62 1.27
CA THR A 424 -28.22 12.71 1.61
C THR A 424 -26.85 13.24 1.19
N GLY A 425 -26.79 14.37 0.46
CA GLY A 425 -25.55 14.99 -0.02
C GLY A 425 -24.58 15.31 1.12
N ALA A 426 -25.11 15.81 2.24
CA ALA A 426 -24.32 16.15 3.43
C ALA A 426 -23.82 14.95 4.26
N SER A 427 -23.98 13.71 3.79
CA SER A 427 -23.63 12.50 4.59
C SER A 427 -22.15 12.42 4.94
N GLN A 428 -21.27 12.81 4.03
CA GLN A 428 -19.81 12.81 4.25
C GLN A 428 -19.39 13.92 5.22
N ASP A 429 -20.00 15.10 5.11
CA ASP A 429 -19.72 16.25 5.97
C ASP A 429 -20.13 15.97 7.42
N ILE A 430 -21.30 15.36 7.60
CA ILE A 430 -21.78 14.90 8.91
C ILE A 430 -20.82 13.87 9.50
N LYS A 431 -20.34 12.91 8.70
CA LYS A 431 -19.41 11.88 9.15
C LYS A 431 -18.08 12.49 9.59
N GLN A 432 -17.51 13.42 8.81
CA GLN A 432 -16.27 14.10 9.12
C GLN A 432 -16.40 14.99 10.36
N SER A 433 -17.46 15.80 10.43
CA SER A 433 -17.75 16.66 11.58
C SER A 433 -17.93 15.85 12.87
N THR A 434 -18.63 14.71 12.80
CA THR A 434 -18.82 13.82 13.96
C THR A 434 -17.51 13.17 14.39
N ALA A 435 -16.67 12.71 13.43
CA ALA A 435 -15.36 12.14 13.73
C ALA A 435 -14.45 13.17 14.40
N LEU A 436 -14.44 14.41 13.90
CA LEU A 436 -13.66 15.51 14.48
C LEU A 436 -14.14 15.86 15.90
N ALA A 437 -15.46 15.99 16.12
CA ALA A 437 -16.03 16.25 17.43
C ALA A 437 -15.70 15.11 18.42
N ARG A 438 -15.72 13.86 17.96
CA ARG A 438 -15.34 12.71 18.78
C ARG A 438 -13.86 12.75 19.15
N ALA A 439 -12.96 13.03 18.22
CA ALA A 439 -11.54 13.19 18.49
C ALA A 439 -11.26 14.32 19.49
N MET A 440 -11.99 15.45 19.40
CA MET A 440 -11.90 16.54 20.38
C MET A 440 -12.21 16.08 21.81
N VAL A 441 -13.18 15.19 21.97
CA VAL A 441 -13.60 14.68 23.29
C VAL A 441 -12.72 13.55 23.77
N THR A 442 -12.37 12.59 22.90
CA THR A 442 -11.71 11.33 23.29
C THR A 442 -10.21 11.33 23.20
N GLU A 443 -9.62 12.07 22.23
CA GLU A 443 -8.18 12.06 21.96
C GLU A 443 -7.49 13.32 22.49
N TYR A 444 -8.13 14.48 22.33
CA TYR A 444 -7.52 15.77 22.71
C TYR A 444 -7.97 16.32 24.06
N GLY A 445 -8.94 15.65 24.72
CA GLY A 445 -9.42 16.04 26.04
C GLY A 445 -10.03 17.45 26.10
N PHE A 446 -10.69 17.94 25.02
CA PHE A 446 -11.26 19.27 24.92
C PHE A 446 -12.66 19.41 25.52
N SER A 447 -13.15 18.39 26.22
CA SER A 447 -14.41 18.46 26.97
C SER A 447 -14.14 18.76 28.44
N ASP A 448 -14.82 19.78 28.99
CA ASP A 448 -14.71 20.12 30.41
C ASP A 448 -15.32 19.05 31.32
N LYS A 449 -16.29 18.28 30.82
CA LYS A 449 -16.93 17.20 31.60
C LYS A 449 -16.09 15.92 31.64
N ILE A 450 -15.50 15.55 30.50
CA ILE A 450 -14.69 14.33 30.38
C ILE A 450 -13.28 14.60 30.94
N GLY A 451 -12.80 15.84 30.81
CA GLY A 451 -11.46 16.25 31.23
C GLY A 451 -10.37 15.81 30.25
N PRO A 452 -9.10 16.12 30.56
CA PRO A 452 -7.94 15.81 29.73
C PRO A 452 -7.51 14.35 29.92
N ILE A 453 -8.38 13.41 29.54
CA ILE A 453 -8.15 11.97 29.60
C ILE A 453 -8.28 11.42 28.18
N ASP A 454 -7.32 10.59 27.78
CA ASP A 454 -7.34 9.89 26.50
C ASP A 454 -8.25 8.65 26.59
N TYR A 455 -9.38 8.74 25.94
CA TYR A 455 -10.32 7.65 25.68
C TYR A 455 -10.33 7.22 24.20
N GLY A 456 -9.35 7.66 23.44
CA GLY A 456 -9.18 7.26 22.05
C GLY A 456 -9.08 5.74 21.94
N ASN A 457 -9.62 5.18 20.91
CA ASN A 457 -9.32 3.81 20.54
C ASN A 457 -7.90 3.81 19.99
N ASP A 458 -6.98 3.04 20.60
CA ASP A 458 -5.78 2.65 19.89
C ASP A 458 -6.25 1.89 18.66
N SER A 459 -6.28 2.60 17.51
CA SER A 459 -6.58 2.02 16.19
C SER A 459 -5.56 0.95 15.79
N ASP A 460 -4.62 0.68 16.68
CA ASP A 460 -3.46 -0.17 16.50
C ASP A 460 -3.74 -1.66 16.66
N GLU A 461 -4.90 -2.05 17.18
CA GLU A 461 -5.30 -3.46 17.29
C GLU A 461 -6.38 -3.84 16.25
N VAL A 462 -6.04 -3.81 14.97
CA VAL A 462 -6.82 -4.53 13.95
C VAL A 462 -6.53 -6.02 14.07
N PHE A 463 -7.14 -6.66 15.06
CA PHE A 463 -7.23 -8.11 15.13
C PHE A 463 -8.40 -8.59 14.29
N ILE A 464 -8.08 -9.22 13.16
CA ILE A 464 -9.01 -10.06 12.40
C ILE A 464 -9.45 -11.19 13.36
N GLY A 465 -10.61 -11.04 13.97
CA GLY A 465 -11.16 -11.97 14.99
C GLY A 465 -11.73 -11.27 16.21
N ARG A 466 -11.43 -9.98 16.46
CA ARG A 466 -12.02 -9.17 17.54
C ARG A 466 -13.14 -8.24 17.07
N ASP A 467 -13.49 -8.24 15.79
CA ASP A 467 -14.65 -7.50 15.27
C ASP A 467 -16.01 -7.94 15.86
N LEU A 468 -16.02 -9.02 16.66
CA LEU A 468 -17.21 -9.47 17.40
C LEU A 468 -17.30 -8.90 18.84
N ALA A 469 -16.27 -8.20 19.32
CA ALA A 469 -16.33 -7.47 20.57
C ALA A 469 -15.41 -6.24 20.49
N HIS A 470 -15.93 -5.11 20.05
CA HIS A 470 -15.34 -3.80 20.34
C HIS A 470 -15.32 -3.62 21.86
N THR A 471 -14.29 -4.11 22.52
CA THR A 471 -14.08 -3.87 23.95
C THR A 471 -13.64 -2.42 24.09
N ARG A 472 -14.61 -1.54 24.35
CA ARG A 472 -14.33 -0.16 24.73
C ARG A 472 -13.44 -0.19 25.98
N LYS A 473 -12.38 0.63 26.01
CA LYS A 473 -11.47 0.76 27.18
C LYS A 473 -12.15 1.41 28.39
N TYR A 474 -13.40 1.81 28.27
CA TYR A 474 -14.17 2.54 29.27
C TYR A 474 -15.60 2.00 29.42
N GLY A 475 -16.16 2.16 30.58
CA GLY A 475 -17.52 1.67 30.92
C GLY A 475 -18.62 2.44 30.19
N GLU A 476 -19.84 1.87 30.18
CA GLU A 476 -20.99 2.43 29.48
C GLU A 476 -21.37 3.85 29.91
N ASN A 477 -21.12 4.19 31.19
CA ASN A 477 -21.39 5.54 31.70
C ASN A 477 -20.52 6.59 31.01
N ILE A 478 -19.22 6.33 30.83
CA ILE A 478 -18.31 7.22 30.12
C ILE A 478 -18.66 7.28 28.63
N ALA A 479 -19.03 6.14 28.03
CA ALA A 479 -19.49 6.11 26.65
C ALA A 479 -20.71 7.04 26.44
N GLY A 480 -21.68 6.97 27.33
CA GLY A 480 -22.86 7.83 27.30
C GLY A 480 -22.53 9.32 27.50
N GLU A 481 -21.54 9.66 28.36
CA GLU A 481 -21.09 11.04 28.49
C GLU A 481 -20.32 11.55 27.26
N ILE A 482 -19.47 10.71 26.66
CA ILE A 482 -18.79 11.04 25.39
C ILE A 482 -19.81 11.34 24.29
N ASP A 483 -20.82 10.48 24.13
CA ASP A 483 -21.86 10.67 23.10
C ASP A 483 -22.69 11.95 23.35
N LYS A 484 -22.96 12.31 24.62
CA LYS A 484 -23.63 13.58 24.97
C LYS A 484 -22.76 14.79 24.63
N GLU A 485 -21.46 14.76 24.96
CA GLU A 485 -20.55 15.86 24.68
C GLU A 485 -20.32 16.02 23.17
N VAL A 486 -20.16 14.92 22.42
CA VAL A 486 -20.09 14.96 20.94
C VAL A 486 -21.36 15.58 20.36
N LYS A 487 -22.54 15.12 20.81
CA LYS A 487 -23.80 15.69 20.37
C LYS A 487 -23.91 17.17 20.67
N LYS A 488 -23.51 17.60 21.88
CA LYS A 488 -23.50 18.99 22.30
C LYS A 488 -22.64 19.86 21.38
N ILE A 489 -21.40 19.42 21.07
CA ILE A 489 -20.49 20.12 20.15
C ILE A 489 -21.13 20.28 18.78
N ILE A 490 -21.73 19.23 18.24
CA ILE A 490 -22.39 19.27 16.92
C ILE A 490 -23.60 20.22 16.95
N ASP A 491 -24.45 20.14 17.99
CA ASP A 491 -25.64 21.00 18.11
C ASP A 491 -25.26 22.50 18.23
N GLU A 492 -24.24 22.82 19.01
CA GLU A 492 -23.71 24.18 19.18
C GLU A 492 -23.11 24.72 17.85
N CYS A 493 -22.29 23.89 17.16
CA CYS A 493 -21.73 24.25 15.88
C CYS A 493 -22.81 24.42 14.80
N TYR A 494 -23.83 23.56 14.81
CA TYR A 494 -24.97 23.66 13.88
C TYR A 494 -25.76 24.95 14.09
N ALA A 495 -26.08 25.30 15.35
CA ALA A 495 -26.75 26.56 15.68
C ALA A 495 -25.94 27.78 15.24
N LYS A 496 -24.60 27.74 15.45
CA LYS A 496 -23.71 28.84 15.02
C LYS A 496 -23.61 28.95 13.50
N ALA A 497 -23.52 27.81 12.78
CA ALA A 497 -23.57 27.80 11.31
C ALA A 497 -24.88 28.43 10.80
N LYS A 498 -26.02 28.10 11.43
CA LYS A 498 -27.34 28.64 11.06
C LYS A 498 -27.40 30.14 11.29
N GLU A 499 -26.91 30.65 12.42
CA GLU A 499 -26.81 32.09 12.71
C GLU A 499 -26.00 32.81 11.65
N LEU A 500 -24.78 32.30 11.32
CA LEU A 500 -23.88 32.94 10.37
C LEU A 500 -24.42 32.93 8.93
N ILE A 501 -25.02 31.84 8.49
CA ILE A 501 -25.63 31.74 7.15
C ILE A 501 -26.85 32.65 7.04
N LEU A 502 -27.73 32.73 8.06
CA LEU A 502 -28.87 33.65 8.07
C LEU A 502 -28.44 35.11 8.01
N ALA A 503 -27.37 35.47 8.73
CA ALA A 503 -26.81 36.83 8.69
C ALA A 503 -26.27 37.23 7.30
N ASN A 504 -25.93 36.23 6.46
CA ASN A 504 -25.35 36.43 5.12
C ASN A 504 -26.21 35.83 4.01
N LYS A 505 -27.52 35.79 4.21
CA LYS A 505 -28.46 35.12 3.27
C LYS A 505 -28.40 35.72 1.86
N ASP A 506 -28.29 37.01 1.72
CA ASP A 506 -28.21 37.70 0.43
C ASP A 506 -26.94 37.27 -0.36
N VAL A 507 -25.85 37.05 0.36
CA VAL A 507 -24.59 36.53 -0.22
C VAL A 507 -24.75 35.08 -0.63
N LEU A 508 -25.45 34.26 0.18
CA LEU A 508 -25.76 32.86 -0.14
C LEU A 508 -26.53 32.76 -1.46
N ASP A 509 -27.63 33.56 -1.59
CA ASP A 509 -28.46 33.55 -2.77
C ASP A 509 -27.69 34.01 -4.02
N SER A 510 -26.84 35.04 -3.87
CA SER A 510 -25.99 35.56 -4.96
C SER A 510 -24.94 34.53 -5.40
N CYS A 511 -24.23 33.92 -4.44
CA CYS A 511 -23.23 32.90 -4.71
C CYS A 511 -23.84 31.67 -5.40
N ALA A 512 -24.96 31.16 -4.89
CA ALA A 512 -25.68 30.04 -5.49
C ALA A 512 -26.18 30.34 -6.91
N ALA A 513 -26.63 31.56 -7.17
CA ALA A 513 -27.06 32.00 -8.51
C ALA A 513 -25.90 32.05 -9.51
N ILE A 514 -24.73 32.53 -9.09
CA ILE A 514 -23.50 32.54 -9.91
C ILE A 514 -23.03 31.11 -10.18
N LEU A 515 -22.97 30.26 -9.13
CA LEU A 515 -22.58 28.84 -9.25
C LEU A 515 -23.50 28.07 -10.20
N SER A 516 -24.81 28.30 -10.13
CA SER A 516 -25.78 27.66 -11.04
C SER A 516 -25.55 28.02 -12.52
N LYS A 517 -24.99 29.21 -12.80
CA LYS A 517 -24.69 29.66 -14.17
C LYS A 517 -23.28 29.25 -14.64
N LYS A 518 -22.27 29.48 -13.80
CA LYS A 518 -20.84 29.27 -14.16
C LYS A 518 -20.34 27.85 -13.86
N GLU A 519 -21.05 27.11 -13.01
CA GLU A 519 -20.73 25.76 -12.51
C GLU A 519 -19.45 25.69 -11.67
N LYS A 520 -18.55 26.65 -11.81
CA LYS A 520 -17.30 26.79 -11.06
C LYS A 520 -16.97 28.27 -10.90
N ILE A 521 -16.54 28.67 -9.72
CA ILE A 521 -16.02 30.00 -9.40
C ILE A 521 -14.73 29.90 -8.62
N THR A 522 -13.83 30.87 -8.83
CA THR A 522 -12.54 30.98 -8.16
C THR A 522 -12.56 32.13 -7.16
N ARG A 523 -11.48 32.28 -6.36
CA ARG A 523 -11.34 33.36 -5.38
C ARG A 523 -11.45 34.76 -5.99
N GLU A 524 -11.00 34.94 -7.23
CA GLU A 524 -10.96 36.25 -7.91
C GLU A 524 -12.35 36.68 -8.39
N GLU A 525 -13.28 35.76 -8.55
CA GLU A 525 -14.65 35.96 -9.02
C GLU A 525 -15.65 36.11 -7.86
#